data_08b0a4e95a2ddc592584b70954df2911
#
_entry.id   08b0a4e95a2ddc592584b70954df2911
#
_cell.length_a   1.000
_cell.length_b   1.000
_cell.length_c   1.000
_cell.angle_alpha   90.00
_cell.angle_beta   90.00
_cell.angle_gamma   90.00
#
_symmetry.space_group_name_H-M   'P 1'
#
loop_
_entity.id
_entity.type
_entity.pdbx_description
1 polymer ?
#
loop_
_entity_poly.entity_id
_entity_poly.type
_entity_poly.pdbx_seq_one_letter_code
_entity_poly.pdbx_strand_id
1 'polypeptide(L)'
;MDIATLLGLFGGLGVIVASIFLGGSVNTFVNIPSIVVVVGGTFMVTLCQISLAQFLGSFKVTLRAFMHKSIPPEKLIEEAIGLADVARKEGILALEGNDIDDKFLDDGIKLCIDGHSTETVQKMLSKDINLELDRQNTGILMFKSIAEAAPAMGMIGTLIGLVQMLANMDDPKSIGPAMAVALLTTLYGAIIANAIALPIAAKLKAISAHERLNKLLVLESVAGIQDGMNPRVLQQQLVAYLPESKRELNAGK
;
A
#
# COMPACT_ATOMS: atom_id res chain seq x y z
N MET A 1 5.39 4.48 11.03
CA MET A 1 6.18 3.85 9.94
C MET A 1 6.65 2.48 10.41
N ASP A 2 6.53 1.48 9.57
CA ASP A 2 7.04 0.14 9.88
C ASP A 2 8.55 0.12 9.65
N ILE A 3 9.30 0.02 10.75
CA ILE A 3 10.79 0.04 10.75
C ILE A 3 11.33 -1.07 9.85
N ALA A 4 10.68 -2.23 9.81
CA ALA A 4 11.09 -3.36 8.97
C ALA A 4 11.03 -3.01 7.46
N THR A 5 10.03 -2.25 7.04
CA THR A 5 9.89 -1.82 5.63
C THR A 5 11.00 -0.84 5.22
N LEU A 6 11.32 0.12 6.11
CA LEU A 6 12.41 1.05 5.86
C LEU A 6 13.76 0.33 5.82
N LEU A 7 14.03 -0.51 6.82
CA LEU A 7 15.27 -1.31 6.87
C LEU A 7 15.38 -2.23 5.64
N GLY A 8 14.29 -2.88 5.22
CA GLY A 8 14.28 -3.76 4.06
C GLY A 8 14.54 -3.01 2.74
N LEU A 9 13.83 -1.89 2.51
CA LEU A 9 13.98 -1.11 1.28
C LEU A 9 15.37 -0.43 1.19
N PHE A 10 15.75 0.30 2.25
CA PHE A 10 17.05 0.98 2.28
C PHE A 10 18.21 0.01 2.43
N GLY A 11 18.04 -1.08 3.19
CA GLY A 11 19.04 -2.12 3.32
C GLY A 11 19.29 -2.85 1.99
N GLY A 12 18.22 -3.24 1.28
CA GLY A 12 18.34 -3.88 -0.04
C GLY A 12 19.03 -2.98 -1.08
N LEU A 13 18.61 -1.71 -1.16
CA LEU A 13 19.30 -0.73 -2.02
C LEU A 13 20.74 -0.47 -1.56
N GLY A 14 20.97 -0.40 -0.24
CA GLY A 14 22.29 -0.19 0.34
C GLY A 14 23.27 -1.31 -0.01
N VAL A 15 22.83 -2.56 0.00
CA VAL A 15 23.66 -3.71 -0.43
C VAL A 15 24.03 -3.61 -1.91
N ILE A 16 23.09 -3.23 -2.79
CA ILE A 16 23.37 -3.03 -4.22
C ILE A 16 24.38 -1.91 -4.41
N VAL A 17 24.17 -0.77 -3.77
CA VAL A 17 25.07 0.39 -3.84
C VAL A 17 26.46 0.06 -3.26
N ALA A 18 26.52 -0.63 -2.12
CA ALA A 18 27.78 -1.07 -1.52
C ALA A 18 28.55 -2.02 -2.46
N SER A 19 27.87 -2.95 -3.12
CA SER A 19 28.47 -3.85 -4.12
C SER A 19 29.09 -3.06 -5.29
N ILE A 20 28.43 -2.00 -5.76
CA ILE A 20 28.93 -1.12 -6.80
C ILE A 20 30.21 -0.40 -6.33
N PHE A 21 30.21 0.15 -5.10
CA PHE A 21 31.38 0.83 -4.53
C PHE A 21 32.58 -0.10 -4.34
N LEU A 22 32.33 -1.34 -3.90
CA LEU A 22 33.39 -2.33 -3.73
C LEU A 22 33.96 -2.83 -5.05
N GLY A 23 33.17 -2.80 -6.13
CA GLY A 23 33.56 -3.25 -7.48
C GLY A 23 34.36 -2.23 -8.27
N GLY A 24 34.51 -0.97 -7.84
CA GLY A 24 35.29 0.05 -8.53
C GLY A 24 34.64 1.42 -8.61
N SER A 25 34.81 2.11 -9.73
CA SER A 25 34.32 3.48 -9.92
C SER A 25 32.80 3.52 -10.13
N VAL A 26 32.08 4.27 -9.31
CA VAL A 26 30.62 4.51 -9.44
C VAL A 26 30.25 5.12 -10.80
N ASN A 27 31.14 5.93 -11.38
CA ASN A 27 30.92 6.56 -12.68
C ASN A 27 30.71 5.54 -13.81
N THR A 28 31.27 4.33 -13.68
CA THR A 28 31.08 3.25 -14.66
C THR A 28 29.64 2.74 -14.68
N PHE A 29 28.91 2.89 -13.56
CA PHE A 29 27.52 2.48 -13.40
C PHE A 29 26.51 3.62 -13.66
N VAL A 30 26.97 4.79 -14.12
CA VAL A 30 26.11 5.93 -14.49
C VAL A 30 26.18 6.12 -16.00
N ASN A 31 25.08 5.82 -16.70
CA ASN A 31 24.98 5.97 -18.15
C ASN A 31 23.68 6.69 -18.49
N ILE A 32 23.79 7.93 -18.99
CA ILE A 32 22.63 8.79 -19.27
C ILE A 32 21.68 8.18 -20.31
N PRO A 33 22.15 7.66 -21.46
CA PRO A 33 21.27 6.97 -22.42
C PRO A 33 20.46 5.83 -21.79
N SER A 34 21.10 5.00 -20.95
CA SER A 34 20.45 3.90 -20.25
C SER A 34 19.38 4.38 -19.28
N ILE A 35 19.64 5.46 -18.54
CA ILE A 35 18.67 6.07 -17.62
C ILE A 35 17.45 6.59 -18.41
N VAL A 36 17.66 7.29 -19.51
CA VAL A 36 16.57 7.83 -20.33
C VAL A 36 15.69 6.72 -20.88
N VAL A 37 16.27 5.64 -21.40
CA VAL A 37 15.50 4.50 -21.93
C VAL A 37 14.69 3.82 -20.81
N VAL A 38 15.32 3.50 -19.68
CA VAL A 38 14.66 2.71 -18.63
C VAL A 38 13.71 3.58 -17.81
N VAL A 39 14.19 4.67 -17.23
CA VAL A 39 13.36 5.52 -16.35
C VAL A 39 12.31 6.26 -17.18
N GLY A 40 12.74 6.92 -18.27
CA GLY A 40 11.84 7.66 -19.16
C GLY A 40 10.81 6.73 -19.82
N GLY A 41 11.28 5.61 -20.39
CA GLY A 41 10.40 4.61 -21.01
C GLY A 41 9.41 4.00 -20.04
N THR A 42 9.84 3.58 -18.84
CA THR A 42 8.95 3.06 -17.80
C THR A 42 7.89 4.07 -17.39
N PHE A 43 8.30 5.33 -17.19
CA PHE A 43 7.37 6.41 -16.85
C PHE A 43 6.30 6.61 -17.92
N MET A 44 6.71 6.70 -19.20
CA MET A 44 5.78 6.89 -20.31
C MET A 44 4.84 5.70 -20.51
N VAL A 45 5.34 4.46 -20.42
CA VAL A 45 4.50 3.25 -20.50
C VAL A 45 3.50 3.20 -19.34
N THR A 46 3.91 3.56 -18.13
CA THR A 46 3.00 3.61 -16.99
C THR A 46 1.93 4.69 -17.17
N LEU A 47 2.27 5.86 -17.71
CA LEU A 47 1.30 6.91 -18.03
C LEU A 47 0.30 6.52 -19.12
N CYS A 48 0.65 5.61 -20.04
CA CYS A 48 -0.30 5.07 -21.01
C CYS A 48 -1.35 4.16 -20.37
N GLN A 49 -1.04 3.54 -19.22
CA GLN A 49 -1.94 2.61 -18.54
C GLN A 49 -2.87 3.29 -17.53
N ILE A 50 -2.47 4.42 -16.98
CA ILE A 50 -3.22 5.18 -15.97
C ILE A 50 -3.25 6.66 -16.32
N SER A 51 -4.33 7.35 -15.94
CA SER A 51 -4.43 8.79 -16.18
C SER A 51 -3.42 9.58 -15.33
N LEU A 52 -2.98 10.75 -15.82
CA LEU A 52 -2.04 11.61 -15.10
C LEU A 52 -2.55 12.00 -13.70
N ALA A 53 -3.85 12.24 -13.57
CA ALA A 53 -4.47 12.55 -12.29
C ALA A 53 -4.38 11.36 -11.29
N GLN A 54 -4.61 10.14 -11.78
CA GLN A 54 -4.47 8.92 -10.99
C GLN A 54 -3.01 8.66 -10.61
N PHE A 55 -2.08 8.91 -11.53
CA PHE A 55 -0.64 8.76 -11.27
C PHE A 55 -0.20 9.68 -10.12
N LEU A 56 -0.49 10.97 -10.19
CA LEU A 56 -0.16 11.93 -9.13
C LEU A 56 -0.91 11.64 -7.82
N GLY A 57 -2.18 11.25 -7.91
CA GLY A 57 -2.99 10.84 -6.76
C GLY A 57 -2.43 9.60 -6.06
N SER A 58 -1.95 8.62 -6.81
CA SER A 58 -1.38 7.38 -6.28
C SER A 58 -0.12 7.61 -5.46
N PHE A 59 0.74 8.56 -5.84
CA PHE A 59 1.89 8.95 -5.01
C PHE A 59 1.46 9.49 -3.64
N LYS A 60 0.41 10.34 -3.62
CA LYS A 60 -0.11 10.90 -2.37
C LYS A 60 -0.74 9.81 -1.49
N VAL A 61 -1.50 8.90 -2.07
CA VAL A 61 -2.09 7.75 -1.37
C VAL A 61 -1.00 6.84 -0.81
N THR A 62 0.03 6.54 -1.60
CA THR A 62 1.18 5.73 -1.19
C THR A 62 1.89 6.36 0.00
N LEU A 63 2.25 7.64 -0.09
CA LEU A 63 2.93 8.35 0.99
C LEU A 63 2.09 8.34 2.27
N ARG A 64 0.77 8.58 2.15
CA ARG A 64 -0.16 8.55 3.28
C ARG A 64 -0.24 7.15 3.91
N ALA A 65 -0.33 6.09 3.10
CA ALA A 65 -0.37 4.72 3.60
C ALA A 65 0.90 4.34 4.38
N PHE A 66 2.08 4.78 3.92
CA PHE A 66 3.34 4.56 4.65
C PHE A 66 3.43 5.36 5.97
N MET A 67 2.77 6.51 6.06
CA MET A 67 2.79 7.38 7.24
C MET A 67 1.65 7.09 8.22
N HIS A 68 0.58 6.43 7.76
CA HIS A 68 -0.59 6.15 8.60
C HIS A 68 -0.30 5.05 9.60
N LYS A 69 -0.64 5.31 10.86
CA LYS A 69 -0.58 4.35 11.96
C LYS A 69 -2.01 3.84 12.20
N SER A 70 -2.32 2.65 11.71
CA SER A 70 -3.63 2.04 11.96
C SER A 70 -3.80 1.72 13.45
N ILE A 71 -5.00 1.92 13.95
CA ILE A 71 -5.36 1.53 15.31
C ILE A 71 -5.36 -0.01 15.37
N PRO A 72 -4.78 -0.62 16.42
CA PRO A 72 -4.85 -2.07 16.60
C PRO A 72 -6.30 -2.55 16.72
N PRO A 73 -6.68 -3.67 16.08
CA PRO A 73 -8.06 -4.17 16.12
C PRO A 73 -8.55 -4.47 17.54
N GLU A 74 -7.65 -4.81 18.48
CA GLU A 74 -7.99 -5.02 19.89
C GLU A 74 -8.55 -3.74 20.54
N LYS A 75 -7.92 -2.59 20.26
CA LYS A 75 -8.40 -1.29 20.75
C LYS A 75 -9.77 -0.94 20.17
N LEU A 76 -9.98 -1.20 18.88
CA LEU A 76 -11.28 -0.98 18.24
C LEU A 76 -12.38 -1.83 18.87
N ILE A 77 -12.06 -3.08 19.22
CA ILE A 77 -13.00 -3.97 19.92
C ILE A 77 -13.33 -3.42 21.32
N GLU A 78 -12.32 -3.03 22.10
CA GLU A 78 -12.52 -2.46 23.44
C GLU A 78 -13.41 -1.21 23.39
N GLU A 79 -13.12 -0.30 22.45
CA GLU A 79 -13.88 0.93 22.25
C GLU A 79 -15.32 0.61 21.82
N ALA A 80 -15.53 -0.29 20.86
CA ALA A 80 -16.85 -0.70 20.40
C ALA A 80 -17.70 -1.33 21.51
N ILE A 81 -17.09 -2.15 22.37
CA ILE A 81 -17.78 -2.78 23.52
C ILE A 81 -18.21 -1.71 24.54
N GLY A 82 -17.33 -0.73 24.82
CA GLY A 82 -17.65 0.41 25.69
C GLY A 82 -18.84 1.21 25.17
N LEU A 83 -18.83 1.55 23.86
CA LEU A 83 -19.93 2.25 23.21
C LEU A 83 -21.23 1.43 23.21
N ALA A 84 -21.15 0.11 22.99
CA ALA A 84 -22.32 -0.79 23.05
C ALA A 84 -22.95 -0.82 24.45
N ASP A 85 -22.15 -0.80 25.52
CA ASP A 85 -22.64 -0.78 26.89
C ASP A 85 -23.37 0.53 27.22
N VAL A 86 -22.83 1.68 26.79
CA VAL A 86 -23.48 2.99 26.94
C VAL A 86 -24.76 3.04 26.12
N ALA A 87 -24.72 2.69 24.84
CA ALA A 87 -25.89 2.73 23.96
C ALA A 87 -27.03 1.84 24.49
N ARG A 88 -26.72 0.70 25.09
CA ARG A 88 -27.71 -0.21 25.66
C ARG A 88 -28.35 0.30 26.95
N LYS A 89 -27.59 1.01 27.80
CA LYS A 89 -28.07 1.51 29.12
C LYS A 89 -28.80 2.85 28.99
N GLU A 90 -28.28 3.73 28.16
CA GLU A 90 -28.68 5.14 28.12
C GLU A 90 -29.29 5.54 26.76
N GLY A 91 -29.25 4.63 25.79
CA GLY A 91 -29.73 4.85 24.44
C GLY A 91 -28.63 5.37 23.51
N ILE A 92 -28.89 5.29 22.19
CA ILE A 92 -27.89 5.65 21.16
C ILE A 92 -27.52 7.13 21.17
N LEU A 93 -28.44 8.00 21.59
CA LEU A 93 -28.23 9.44 21.71
C LEU A 93 -27.19 9.80 22.79
N ALA A 94 -26.98 8.94 23.78
CA ALA A 94 -25.97 9.15 24.82
C ALA A 94 -24.54 9.01 24.29
N LEU A 95 -24.37 8.50 23.06
CA LEU A 95 -23.08 8.45 22.39
C LEU A 95 -22.65 9.80 21.78
N GLU A 96 -23.55 10.79 21.73
CA GLU A 96 -23.24 12.13 21.26
C GLU A 96 -22.21 12.80 22.18
N GLY A 97 -21.08 13.24 21.59
CA GLY A 97 -20.01 13.91 22.33
C GLY A 97 -18.98 12.99 22.99
N ASN A 98 -19.09 11.66 22.84
CA ASN A 98 -18.03 10.77 23.22
C ASN A 98 -16.79 10.97 22.33
N ASP A 99 -15.61 10.95 22.95
CA ASP A 99 -14.34 11.03 22.23
C ASP A 99 -13.99 9.66 21.68
N ILE A 100 -14.13 9.48 20.35
CA ILE A 100 -13.89 8.23 19.63
C ILE A 100 -12.59 8.39 18.84
N ASP A 101 -11.61 7.54 19.15
CA ASP A 101 -10.27 7.60 18.54
C ASP A 101 -10.30 7.29 17.03
N ASP A 102 -11.12 6.33 16.61
CA ASP A 102 -11.24 5.93 15.21
C ASP A 102 -12.30 6.76 14.48
N LYS A 103 -11.84 7.53 13.49
CA LYS A 103 -12.72 8.41 12.71
C LYS A 103 -13.83 7.66 11.98
N PHE A 104 -13.57 6.43 11.49
CA PHE A 104 -14.56 5.67 10.74
C PHE A 104 -15.66 5.12 11.66
N LEU A 105 -15.29 4.76 12.89
CA LEU A 105 -16.24 4.40 13.95
C LEU A 105 -17.07 5.61 14.37
N ASP A 106 -16.45 6.76 14.58
CA ASP A 106 -17.13 8.02 14.92
C ASP A 106 -18.15 8.42 13.85
N ASP A 107 -17.74 8.41 12.56
CA ASP A 107 -18.62 8.68 11.43
C ASP A 107 -19.81 7.68 11.39
N GLY A 108 -19.56 6.39 11.67
CA GLY A 108 -20.60 5.37 11.75
C GLY A 108 -21.59 5.61 12.90
N ILE A 109 -21.11 5.95 14.09
CA ILE A 109 -21.95 6.26 15.27
C ILE A 109 -22.79 7.51 15.02
N LYS A 110 -22.24 8.54 14.38
CA LYS A 110 -23.00 9.75 14.01
C LYS A 110 -24.19 9.43 13.10
N LEU A 111 -24.00 8.56 12.10
CA LEU A 111 -25.10 8.10 11.25
C LEU A 111 -26.22 7.41 12.08
N CYS A 112 -25.85 6.68 13.12
CA CYS A 112 -26.82 6.03 14.00
C CYS A 112 -27.56 7.07 14.86
N ILE A 113 -26.86 8.09 15.39
CA ILE A 113 -27.45 9.20 16.17
C ILE A 113 -28.41 10.01 15.31
N ASP A 114 -28.08 10.22 14.02
CA ASP A 114 -28.92 10.92 13.03
C ASP A 114 -30.23 10.14 12.70
N GLY A 115 -30.43 8.94 13.24
CA GLY A 115 -31.65 8.17 13.11
C GLY A 115 -31.77 7.37 11.81
N HIS A 116 -30.68 7.12 11.10
CA HIS A 116 -30.69 6.23 9.95
C HIS A 116 -30.94 4.78 10.37
N SER A 117 -31.60 3.98 9.51
CA SER A 117 -31.78 2.55 9.79
C SER A 117 -30.44 1.80 9.69
N THR A 118 -30.30 0.71 10.45
CA THR A 118 -29.10 -0.16 10.44
C THR A 118 -28.71 -0.58 9.03
N GLU A 119 -29.68 -0.94 8.19
CA GLU A 119 -29.45 -1.30 6.79
C GLU A 119 -28.85 -0.14 5.97
N THR A 120 -29.35 1.09 6.18
CA THR A 120 -28.84 2.30 5.52
C THR A 120 -27.42 2.60 5.96
N VAL A 121 -27.13 2.55 7.26
CA VAL A 121 -25.80 2.77 7.83
C VAL A 121 -24.81 1.76 7.28
N GLN A 122 -25.14 0.48 7.33
CA GLN A 122 -24.30 -0.60 6.77
C GLN A 122 -24.01 -0.40 5.28
N LYS A 123 -25.02 0.01 4.49
CA LYS A 123 -24.86 0.28 3.06
C LYS A 123 -23.95 1.48 2.80
N MET A 124 -24.07 2.55 3.59
CA MET A 124 -23.23 3.74 3.47
C MET A 124 -21.78 3.42 3.84
N LEU A 125 -21.55 2.78 4.98
CA LEU A 125 -20.21 2.40 5.43
C LEU A 125 -19.56 1.38 4.47
N SER A 126 -20.29 0.37 3.99
CA SER A 126 -19.79 -0.60 3.01
C SER A 126 -19.36 0.09 1.70
N LYS A 127 -20.13 1.10 1.25
CA LYS A 127 -19.79 1.88 0.07
C LYS A 127 -18.52 2.68 0.27
N ASP A 128 -18.35 3.28 1.45
CA ASP A 128 -17.13 4.04 1.76
C ASP A 128 -15.89 3.13 1.82
N ILE A 129 -16.01 1.95 2.46
CA ILE A 129 -14.95 0.93 2.46
C ILE A 129 -14.53 0.58 1.04
N ASN A 130 -15.49 0.26 0.16
CA ASN A 130 -15.18 -0.16 -1.20
C ASN A 130 -14.50 0.96 -2.01
N LEU A 131 -15.01 2.18 -1.92
CA LEU A 131 -14.42 3.33 -2.61
C LEU A 131 -13.01 3.67 -2.12
N GLU A 132 -12.74 3.50 -0.83
CA GLU A 132 -11.40 3.70 -0.29
C GLU A 132 -10.44 2.60 -0.78
N LEU A 133 -10.88 1.35 -0.76
CA LEU A 133 -10.10 0.21 -1.27
C LEU A 133 -9.80 0.35 -2.77
N ASP A 134 -10.75 0.84 -3.58
CA ASP A 134 -10.53 1.09 -5.00
C ASP A 134 -9.46 2.17 -5.22
N ARG A 135 -9.48 3.24 -4.42
CA ARG A 135 -8.43 4.27 -4.45
C ARG A 135 -7.04 3.71 -4.10
N GLN A 136 -6.97 2.86 -3.05
CA GLN A 136 -5.71 2.21 -2.65
C GLN A 136 -5.23 1.21 -3.71
N ASN A 137 -6.16 0.46 -4.31
CA ASN A 137 -5.84 -0.51 -5.36
C ASN A 137 -5.25 0.17 -6.60
N THR A 138 -5.72 1.36 -6.96
CA THR A 138 -5.12 2.16 -8.05
C THR A 138 -3.64 2.44 -7.78
N GLY A 139 -3.25 2.77 -6.54
CA GLY A 139 -1.85 2.93 -6.15
C GLY A 139 -1.04 1.64 -6.27
N ILE A 140 -1.62 0.51 -5.84
CA ILE A 140 -0.98 -0.82 -5.96
C ILE A 140 -0.75 -1.18 -7.42
N LEU A 141 -1.75 -0.97 -8.28
CA LEU A 141 -1.67 -1.24 -9.72
C LEU A 141 -0.60 -0.38 -10.39
N MET A 142 -0.48 0.89 -10.03
CA MET A 142 0.57 1.76 -10.55
C MET A 142 1.97 1.20 -10.30
N PHE A 143 2.29 0.79 -9.06
CA PHE A 143 3.60 0.22 -8.77
C PHE A 143 3.82 -1.13 -9.43
N LYS A 144 2.77 -1.95 -9.62
CA LYS A 144 2.86 -3.17 -10.41
C LYS A 144 3.16 -2.88 -11.87
N SER A 145 2.51 -1.88 -12.48
CA SER A 145 2.79 -1.45 -13.85
C SER A 145 4.23 -0.98 -14.02
N ILE A 146 4.77 -0.22 -13.06
CA ILE A 146 6.19 0.16 -13.04
C ILE A 146 7.08 -1.08 -12.98
N ALA A 147 6.74 -2.05 -12.11
CA ALA A 147 7.52 -3.28 -11.95
C ALA A 147 7.54 -4.16 -13.21
N GLU A 148 6.47 -4.17 -13.98
CA GLU A 148 6.37 -4.90 -15.25
C GLU A 148 7.06 -4.14 -16.40
N ALA A 149 6.88 -2.81 -16.46
CA ALA A 149 7.43 -1.99 -17.53
C ALA A 149 8.96 -1.82 -17.43
N ALA A 150 9.52 -1.69 -16.22
CA ALA A 150 10.94 -1.38 -16.05
C ALA A 150 11.87 -2.46 -16.61
N PRO A 151 11.68 -3.78 -16.37
CA PRO A 151 12.49 -4.81 -17.00
C PRO A 151 12.28 -4.90 -18.52
N ALA A 152 11.05 -4.66 -19.00
CA ALA A 152 10.77 -4.63 -20.43
C ALA A 152 11.53 -3.50 -21.13
N MET A 153 11.55 -2.29 -20.54
CA MET A 153 12.37 -1.18 -21.02
C MET A 153 13.87 -1.48 -20.93
N GLY A 154 14.30 -2.18 -19.87
CA GLY A 154 15.66 -2.67 -19.72
C GLY A 154 16.06 -3.60 -20.88
N MET A 155 15.20 -4.55 -21.23
CA MET A 155 15.43 -5.47 -22.35
C MET A 155 15.47 -4.74 -23.71
N ILE A 156 14.59 -3.76 -23.93
CA ILE A 156 14.62 -2.91 -25.13
C ILE A 156 15.95 -2.15 -25.18
N GLY A 157 16.41 -1.59 -24.06
CA GLY A 157 17.71 -0.93 -23.98
C GLY A 157 18.89 -1.84 -24.26
N THR A 158 18.81 -3.11 -23.83
CA THR A 158 19.83 -4.14 -24.20
C THR A 158 19.92 -4.31 -25.70
N LEU A 159 18.77 -4.47 -26.37
CA LEU A 159 18.74 -4.61 -27.83
C LEU A 159 19.28 -3.38 -28.55
N ILE A 160 18.95 -2.18 -28.07
CA ILE A 160 19.49 -0.91 -28.61
C ILE A 160 21.00 -0.90 -28.49
N GLY A 161 21.56 -1.24 -27.31
CA GLY A 161 23.01 -1.29 -27.10
C GLY A 161 23.71 -2.31 -28.00
N LEU A 162 23.11 -3.50 -28.18
CA LEU A 162 23.65 -4.54 -29.06
C LEU A 162 23.62 -4.08 -30.53
N VAL A 163 22.55 -3.46 -31.01
CA VAL A 163 22.48 -2.91 -32.37
C VAL A 163 23.54 -1.83 -32.59
N GLN A 164 23.73 -0.93 -31.62
CA GLN A 164 24.79 0.09 -31.68
C GLN A 164 26.20 -0.54 -31.72
N MET A 165 26.41 -1.60 -30.94
CA MET A 165 27.68 -2.34 -30.95
C MET A 165 27.94 -2.97 -32.31
N LEU A 166 26.95 -3.66 -32.91
CA LEU A 166 27.06 -4.28 -34.20
C LEU A 166 27.28 -3.26 -35.34
N ALA A 167 26.64 -2.12 -35.29
CA ALA A 167 26.76 -1.06 -36.28
C ALA A 167 28.17 -0.41 -36.30
N ASN A 168 28.92 -0.55 -35.21
CA ASN A 168 30.25 0.09 -35.08
C ASN A 168 31.36 -0.94 -34.80
N MET A 169 31.22 -2.18 -35.27
CA MET A 169 32.19 -3.27 -35.01
C MET A 169 33.59 -3.00 -35.56
N ASP A 170 33.72 -2.13 -36.56
CA ASP A 170 35.00 -1.74 -37.16
C ASP A 170 35.82 -0.79 -36.24
N ASP A 171 35.21 -0.16 -35.24
CA ASP A 171 35.87 0.66 -34.23
C ASP A 171 35.87 -0.01 -32.85
N PRO A 172 36.96 -0.64 -32.39
CA PRO A 172 37.04 -1.28 -31.08
C PRO A 172 36.75 -0.34 -29.90
N LYS A 173 36.95 0.97 -30.06
CA LYS A 173 36.68 1.96 -28.99
C LYS A 173 35.20 2.20 -28.76
N SER A 174 34.34 1.95 -29.73
CA SER A 174 32.91 2.12 -29.68
C SER A 174 32.17 0.92 -29.04
N ILE A 175 32.78 -0.26 -29.04
CA ILE A 175 32.20 -1.51 -28.51
C ILE A 175 31.91 -1.39 -27.00
N GLY A 176 32.87 -0.87 -26.24
CA GLY A 176 32.74 -0.74 -24.78
C GLY A 176 31.55 0.10 -24.34
N PRO A 177 31.40 1.34 -24.82
CA PRO A 177 30.24 2.19 -24.51
C PRO A 177 28.89 1.56 -24.88
N ALA A 178 28.79 0.93 -26.08
CA ALA A 178 27.55 0.27 -26.51
C ALA A 178 27.19 -0.92 -25.63
N MET A 179 28.18 -1.73 -25.23
CA MET A 179 28.01 -2.83 -24.31
C MET A 179 27.60 -2.35 -22.91
N ALA A 180 28.13 -1.22 -22.44
CA ALA A 180 27.72 -0.61 -21.18
C ALA A 180 26.25 -0.20 -21.21
N VAL A 181 25.75 0.37 -22.30
CA VAL A 181 24.31 0.66 -22.48
C VAL A 181 23.48 -0.61 -22.33
N ALA A 182 23.84 -1.69 -23.02
CA ALA A 182 23.12 -2.96 -22.97
C ALA A 182 23.04 -3.54 -21.56
N LEU A 183 24.14 -3.55 -20.82
CA LEU A 183 24.20 -4.14 -19.47
C LEU A 183 23.51 -3.24 -18.42
N LEU A 184 23.74 -1.94 -18.47
CA LEU A 184 23.20 -1.02 -17.47
C LEU A 184 21.69 -0.81 -17.58
N THR A 185 21.14 -0.88 -18.81
CA THR A 185 19.67 -0.82 -18.96
C THR A 185 18.98 -2.00 -18.28
N THR A 186 19.52 -3.20 -18.42
CA THR A 186 18.98 -4.39 -17.71
C THR A 186 19.13 -4.25 -16.20
N LEU A 187 20.30 -3.78 -15.73
CA LEU A 187 20.54 -3.56 -14.30
C LEU A 187 19.54 -2.54 -13.72
N TYR A 188 19.35 -1.40 -14.38
CA TYR A 188 18.41 -0.38 -13.91
C TYR A 188 16.98 -0.89 -13.90
N GLY A 189 16.56 -1.58 -14.96
CA GLY A 189 15.23 -2.19 -15.04
C GLY A 189 14.98 -3.17 -13.90
N ALA A 190 15.94 -4.02 -13.59
CA ALA A 190 15.88 -5.00 -12.51
C ALA A 190 15.82 -4.32 -11.12
N ILE A 191 16.64 -3.28 -10.89
CA ILE A 191 16.63 -2.52 -9.62
C ILE A 191 15.28 -1.84 -9.40
N ILE A 192 14.78 -1.11 -10.40
CA ILE A 192 13.50 -0.39 -10.29
C ILE A 192 12.37 -1.38 -10.01
N ALA A 193 12.32 -2.50 -10.70
CA ALA A 193 11.25 -3.49 -10.54
C ALA A 193 11.34 -4.19 -9.18
N ASN A 194 12.48 -4.83 -8.89
CA ASN A 194 12.57 -5.80 -7.79
C ASN A 194 12.98 -5.17 -6.46
N ALA A 195 13.80 -4.11 -6.48
CA ALA A 195 14.23 -3.45 -5.25
C ALA A 195 13.33 -2.29 -4.83
N ILE A 196 12.53 -1.71 -5.75
CA ILE A 196 11.70 -0.53 -5.45
C ILE A 196 10.22 -0.84 -5.65
N ALA A 197 9.78 -1.11 -6.88
CA ALA A 197 8.36 -1.12 -7.22
C ALA A 197 7.60 -2.30 -6.61
N LEU A 198 8.11 -3.51 -6.72
CA LEU A 198 7.46 -4.71 -6.15
C LEU A 198 7.35 -4.67 -4.62
N PRO A 199 8.41 -4.32 -3.85
CA PRO A 199 8.28 -4.20 -2.40
C PRO A 199 7.26 -3.15 -1.97
N ILE A 200 7.20 -2.00 -2.66
CA ILE A 200 6.20 -0.96 -2.39
C ILE A 200 4.80 -1.48 -2.68
N ALA A 201 4.57 -2.10 -3.85
CA ALA A 201 3.27 -2.67 -4.20
C ALA A 201 2.81 -3.75 -3.20
N ALA A 202 3.71 -4.64 -2.78
CA ALA A 202 3.44 -5.68 -1.78
C ALA A 202 3.08 -5.07 -0.42
N LYS A 203 3.81 -4.05 0.01
CA LYS A 203 3.53 -3.36 1.29
C LYS A 203 2.19 -2.62 1.26
N LEU A 204 1.90 -1.89 0.19
CA LEU A 204 0.61 -1.22 0.02
C LEU A 204 -0.55 -2.22 0.06
N LYS A 205 -0.39 -3.39 -0.58
CA LYS A 205 -1.38 -4.45 -0.55
C LYS A 205 -1.60 -4.99 0.86
N ALA A 206 -0.54 -5.18 1.64
CA ALA A 206 -0.63 -5.64 3.02
C ALA A 206 -1.34 -4.61 3.93
N ILE A 207 -0.99 -3.32 3.79
CA ILE A 207 -1.64 -2.22 4.53
C ILE A 207 -3.13 -2.17 4.17
N SER A 208 -3.47 -2.19 2.87
CA SER A 208 -4.86 -2.14 2.40
C SER A 208 -5.69 -3.31 2.92
N ALA A 209 -5.11 -4.52 2.96
CA ALA A 209 -5.79 -5.69 3.51
C ALA A 209 -6.05 -5.54 5.02
N HIS A 210 -5.12 -5.00 5.78
CA HIS A 210 -5.26 -4.75 7.21
C HIS A 210 -6.31 -3.67 7.50
N GLU A 211 -6.27 -2.55 6.76
CA GLU A 211 -7.27 -1.48 6.88
C GLU A 211 -8.68 -1.97 6.52
N ARG A 212 -8.80 -2.83 5.51
CA ARG A 212 -10.07 -3.45 5.16
C ARG A 212 -10.66 -4.26 6.32
N LEU A 213 -9.83 -5.09 6.98
CA LEU A 213 -10.28 -5.89 8.12
C LEU A 213 -10.74 -5.00 9.29
N ASN A 214 -9.98 -3.94 9.61
CA ASN A 214 -10.36 -3.00 10.65
C ASN A 214 -11.69 -2.29 10.33
N LYS A 215 -11.87 -1.82 9.10
CA LYS A 215 -13.11 -1.17 8.68
C LYS A 215 -14.32 -2.12 8.68
N LEU A 216 -14.13 -3.38 8.32
CA LEU A 216 -15.20 -4.39 8.42
C LEU A 216 -15.54 -4.69 9.87
N LEU A 217 -14.55 -4.76 10.77
CA LEU A 217 -14.76 -4.88 12.20
C LEU A 217 -15.59 -3.69 12.74
N VAL A 218 -15.25 -2.47 12.35
CA VAL A 218 -15.98 -1.25 12.73
C VAL A 218 -17.42 -1.29 12.19
N LEU A 219 -17.63 -1.69 10.94
CA LEU A 219 -18.95 -1.81 10.34
C LEU A 219 -19.85 -2.78 11.15
N GLU A 220 -19.30 -3.94 11.52
CA GLU A 220 -19.99 -4.93 12.37
C GLU A 220 -20.27 -4.34 13.76
N SER A 221 -19.32 -3.60 14.34
CA SER A 221 -19.47 -2.92 15.62
C SER A 221 -20.60 -1.92 15.60
N VAL A 222 -20.65 -1.04 14.61
CA VAL A 222 -21.69 -0.01 14.46
C VAL A 222 -23.07 -0.66 14.31
N ALA A 223 -23.17 -1.70 13.50
CA ALA A 223 -24.43 -2.43 13.34
C ALA A 223 -24.90 -3.06 14.66
N GLY A 224 -24.00 -3.73 15.39
CA GLY A 224 -24.33 -4.37 16.67
C GLY A 224 -24.69 -3.34 17.76
N ILE A 225 -24.04 -2.16 17.77
CA ILE A 225 -24.37 -1.06 18.68
C ILE A 225 -25.76 -0.53 18.38
N GLN A 226 -26.07 -0.30 17.12
CA GLN A 226 -27.36 0.24 16.69
C GLN A 226 -28.52 -0.73 16.97
N ASP A 227 -28.30 -2.02 16.78
CA ASP A 227 -29.29 -3.07 17.07
C ASP A 227 -29.45 -3.34 18.59
N GLY A 228 -28.71 -2.62 19.46
CA GLY A 228 -28.77 -2.80 20.92
C GLY A 228 -28.25 -4.15 21.38
N MET A 229 -27.33 -4.74 20.63
CA MET A 229 -26.77 -6.07 20.89
C MET A 229 -26.11 -6.15 22.27
N ASN A 230 -26.17 -7.30 22.91
CA ASN A 230 -25.47 -7.50 24.18
C ASN A 230 -23.94 -7.36 23.96
N PRO A 231 -23.23 -6.49 24.74
CA PRO A 231 -21.79 -6.27 24.59
C PRO A 231 -20.94 -7.55 24.59
N ARG A 232 -21.33 -8.57 25.37
CA ARG A 232 -20.65 -9.88 25.37
C ARG A 232 -20.83 -10.64 24.07
N VAL A 233 -22.03 -10.56 23.46
CA VAL A 233 -22.31 -11.22 22.16
C VAL A 233 -21.58 -10.49 21.06
N LEU A 234 -21.59 -9.15 21.07
CA LEU A 234 -20.84 -8.33 20.14
C LEU A 234 -19.34 -8.65 20.24
N GLN A 235 -18.78 -8.73 21.45
CA GLN A 235 -17.40 -9.12 21.67
C GLN A 235 -17.05 -10.44 21.01
N GLN A 236 -17.89 -11.48 21.19
CA GLN A 236 -17.68 -12.79 20.57
C GLN A 236 -17.65 -12.73 19.04
N GLN A 237 -18.48 -11.90 18.43
CA GLN A 237 -18.47 -11.70 16.97
C GLN A 237 -17.21 -10.96 16.52
N LEU A 238 -16.84 -9.88 17.22
CA LEU A 238 -15.68 -9.05 16.84
C LEU A 238 -14.33 -9.77 17.05
N VAL A 239 -14.21 -10.65 18.03
CA VAL A 239 -13.01 -11.47 18.25
C VAL A 239 -12.69 -12.36 17.04
N ALA A 240 -13.67 -12.70 16.19
CA ALA A 240 -13.43 -13.44 14.96
C ALA A 240 -12.48 -12.70 13.97
N TYR A 241 -12.42 -11.37 14.04
CA TYR A 241 -11.50 -10.54 13.24
C TYR A 241 -10.06 -10.58 13.74
N LEU A 242 -9.80 -11.09 14.95
CA LEU A 242 -8.45 -11.22 15.49
C LEU A 242 -7.76 -12.50 15.01
N PRO A 243 -6.42 -12.48 14.87
CA PRO A 243 -5.63 -13.69 14.68
C PRO A 243 -5.86 -14.70 15.82
N GLU A 244 -5.79 -16.00 15.51
CA GLU A 244 -6.07 -17.08 16.45
C GLU A 244 -5.27 -16.96 17.77
N SER A 245 -3.99 -16.61 17.68
CA SER A 245 -3.10 -16.38 18.84
C SER A 245 -3.56 -15.28 19.80
N LYS A 246 -4.43 -14.36 19.35
CA LYS A 246 -4.95 -13.25 20.16
C LYS A 246 -6.39 -13.50 20.64
N ARG A 247 -7.10 -14.48 20.05
CA ARG A 247 -8.46 -14.86 20.47
C ARG A 247 -8.47 -15.50 21.84
N GLU A 248 -7.52 -16.38 22.13
CA GLU A 248 -7.41 -17.08 23.40
C GLU A 248 -7.15 -16.12 24.57
N LEU A 249 -6.38 -15.07 24.37
CA LEU A 249 -6.10 -14.04 25.38
C LEU A 249 -7.33 -13.19 25.75
N ASN A 250 -8.30 -13.06 24.82
CA ASN A 250 -9.53 -12.28 25.00
C ASN A 250 -10.74 -13.14 25.41
N ALA A 251 -10.68 -14.45 25.27
CA ALA A 251 -11.74 -15.37 25.71
C ALA A 251 -11.74 -15.62 27.23
N GLY A 252 -10.70 -15.22 27.95
CA GLY A 252 -10.50 -15.43 29.40
C GLY A 252 -10.73 -14.19 30.27
N LYS A 253 -11.17 -13.06 29.70
CA LYS A 253 -11.62 -11.87 30.42
C LYS A 253 -13.13 -11.65 30.19
#